data_78343b094e2ba4303f4da730cffcf07d
#
_entry.id   78343b094e2ba4303f4da730cffcf07d
#
_cell.length_a   1.000
_cell.length_b   1.000
_cell.length_c   1.000
_cell.angle_alpha   90.00
_cell.angle_beta   90.00
_cell.angle_gamma   90.00
#
_symmetry.space_group_name_H-M   'P 1'
#
loop_
_entity.id
_entity.type
_entity.pdbx_description
1 polymer ?
#
loop_
_entity_poly.entity_id
_entity_poly.type
_entity_poly.pdbx_seq_one_letter_code
_entity_poly.pdbx_strand_id
1 'polypeptide(L)'
;MNAQDCLQILRQIKDVAFATVDENGLPQVRVIDVMLVEQGRLYFCTARGKDFFRQLEANGQAAVTGMNEKYQMVRLTGRAHRLSEQKQWIDRIFAENPSMNAVYPGDSRYILEPFCIDNGQIEFFDLGTEPICRAYFSLADEPVREKGFVITDACIGCGRCSRQCPQQCIAQGAPYCIRQANCLHCGLCAEVCPANAIQRRGE
;
A
#
# COMPACT_ATOMS: atom_id res chain seq x y z
N MET A 1 13.24 7.11 4.49
CA MET A 1 11.82 6.69 4.48
C MET A 1 11.73 5.29 5.03
N ASN A 2 10.72 5.00 5.83
CA ASN A 2 10.43 3.70 6.44
C ASN A 2 8.92 3.43 6.40
N ALA A 3 8.47 2.29 6.93
CA ALA A 3 7.04 1.92 6.94
C ALA A 3 6.17 2.95 7.68
N GLN A 4 6.63 3.46 8.82
CA GLN A 4 5.92 4.49 9.61
C GLN A 4 5.74 5.78 8.80
N ASP A 5 6.76 6.21 8.04
CA ASP A 5 6.67 7.41 7.18
C ASP A 5 5.59 7.23 6.10
N CYS A 6 5.48 6.03 5.51
CA CYS A 6 4.45 5.71 4.53
C CYS A 6 3.04 5.78 5.14
N LEU A 7 2.85 5.22 6.34
CA LEU A 7 1.58 5.32 7.05
C LEU A 7 1.22 6.77 7.38
N GLN A 8 2.20 7.61 7.74
CA GLN A 8 1.99 9.04 7.99
C GLN A 8 1.55 9.78 6.72
N ILE A 9 2.07 9.41 5.54
CA ILE A 9 1.58 9.96 4.26
C ILE A 9 0.09 9.64 4.09
N LEU A 10 -0.35 8.39 4.34
CA LEU A 10 -1.77 8.02 4.29
C LEU A 10 -2.61 8.82 5.30
N ARG A 11 -2.08 9.05 6.51
CA ARG A 11 -2.76 9.87 7.53
C ARG A 11 -2.90 11.34 7.10
N GLN A 12 -1.89 11.90 6.43
CA GLN A 12 -1.92 13.28 5.91
C GLN A 12 -2.91 13.43 4.75
N ILE A 13 -2.98 12.43 3.85
CA ILE A 13 -3.99 12.37 2.79
C ILE A 13 -5.38 12.29 3.40
N LYS A 14 -5.54 11.57 4.51
CA LYS A 14 -6.74 11.34 5.28
C LYS A 14 -7.77 10.49 4.53
N ASP A 15 -8.36 11.00 3.46
CA ASP A 15 -9.39 10.35 2.64
C ASP A 15 -8.73 9.39 1.63
N VAL A 16 -8.70 8.10 1.96
CA VAL A 16 -8.01 7.08 1.17
C VAL A 16 -8.98 6.08 0.55
N ALA A 17 -8.63 5.55 -0.63
CA ALA A 17 -9.35 4.42 -1.20
C ALA A 17 -9.03 3.16 -0.39
N PHE A 18 -10.08 2.48 0.08
CA PHE A 18 -9.99 1.30 0.92
C PHE A 18 -10.78 0.16 0.29
N ALA A 19 -10.10 -0.91 -0.08
CA ALA A 19 -10.69 -2.10 -0.67
C ALA A 19 -10.75 -3.25 0.32
N THR A 20 -11.84 -4.02 0.22
CA THR A 20 -12.08 -5.29 0.93
C THR A 20 -12.64 -6.30 -0.04
N VAL A 21 -12.83 -7.53 0.41
CA VAL A 21 -13.48 -8.60 -0.35
C VAL A 21 -14.77 -8.98 0.36
N ASP A 22 -15.86 -9.10 -0.38
CA ASP A 22 -17.14 -9.54 0.17
C ASP A 22 -17.23 -11.07 0.32
N GLU A 23 -18.36 -11.58 0.78
CA GLU A 23 -18.63 -13.00 1.00
C GLU A 23 -18.59 -13.84 -0.30
N ASN A 24 -18.77 -13.20 -1.46
CA ASN A 24 -18.72 -13.85 -2.77
C ASN A 24 -17.32 -13.78 -3.40
N GLY A 25 -16.32 -13.23 -2.69
CA GLY A 25 -14.99 -13.04 -3.21
C GLY A 25 -14.85 -11.82 -4.14
N LEU A 26 -15.87 -10.96 -4.23
CA LEU A 26 -15.85 -9.77 -5.08
C LEU A 26 -15.19 -8.57 -4.38
N PRO A 27 -14.30 -7.84 -5.06
CA PRO A 27 -13.67 -6.66 -4.50
C PRO A 27 -14.68 -5.53 -4.31
N GLN A 28 -14.63 -4.90 -3.15
CA GLN A 28 -15.44 -3.74 -2.77
C GLN A 28 -14.50 -2.57 -2.43
N VAL A 29 -14.79 -1.36 -2.93
CA VAL A 29 -13.97 -0.18 -2.66
C VAL A 29 -14.84 0.98 -2.16
N ARG A 30 -14.28 1.76 -1.22
CA ARG A 30 -14.86 3.00 -0.69
C ARG A 30 -13.76 3.96 -0.29
N VAL A 31 -14.12 5.22 -0.08
CA VAL A 31 -13.21 6.18 0.55
C VAL A 31 -13.53 6.23 2.04
N ILE A 32 -12.52 6.15 2.88
CA ILE A 32 -12.62 6.31 4.33
C ILE A 32 -11.46 7.14 4.86
N ASP A 33 -11.64 7.71 6.05
CA ASP A 33 -10.59 8.45 6.73
C ASP A 33 -9.61 7.51 7.46
N VAL A 34 -8.32 7.76 7.29
CA VAL A 34 -7.30 7.24 8.21
C VAL A 34 -7.38 8.06 9.50
N MET A 35 -7.83 7.46 10.60
CA MET A 35 -8.14 8.17 11.83
C MET A 35 -6.93 8.43 12.71
N LEU A 36 -5.95 7.51 12.71
CA LEU A 36 -4.75 7.61 13.54
C LEU A 36 -3.65 6.73 12.92
N VAL A 37 -2.39 7.13 13.09
CA VAL A 37 -1.21 6.34 12.75
C VAL A 37 -0.17 6.47 13.84
N GLU A 38 0.20 5.36 14.46
CA GLU A 38 1.25 5.31 15.49
C GLU A 38 1.91 3.93 15.54
N GLN A 39 3.17 3.88 15.91
CA GLN A 39 3.93 2.65 16.18
C GLN A 39 3.78 1.58 15.06
N GLY A 40 3.83 1.99 13.78
CA GLY A 40 3.69 1.07 12.65
C GLY A 40 2.27 0.55 12.42
N ARG A 41 1.25 1.23 12.94
CA ARG A 41 -0.15 0.81 12.87
C ARG A 41 -1.02 1.90 12.26
N LEU A 42 -1.99 1.49 11.44
CA LEU A 42 -3.01 2.35 10.85
C LEU A 42 -4.37 2.03 11.48
N TYR A 43 -5.04 3.06 11.98
CA TYR A 43 -6.32 2.94 12.67
C TYR A 43 -7.45 3.64 11.90
N PHE A 44 -8.61 3.02 11.88
CA PHE A 44 -9.83 3.53 11.29
C PHE A 44 -11.05 3.01 12.05
N CYS A 45 -12.23 3.50 11.70
CA CYS A 45 -13.47 2.99 12.29
C CYS A 45 -14.58 2.88 11.24
N THR A 46 -15.55 2.01 11.51
CA THR A 46 -16.76 1.85 10.70
C THR A 46 -17.96 1.48 11.56
N ALA A 47 -19.17 1.81 11.12
CA ALA A 47 -20.38 1.47 11.87
C ALA A 47 -20.78 0.00 11.65
N ARG A 48 -21.27 -0.65 12.72
CA ARG A 48 -21.69 -2.05 12.74
C ARG A 48 -22.72 -2.44 11.67
N GLY A 49 -23.57 -1.51 11.23
CA GLY A 49 -24.59 -1.76 10.21
C GLY A 49 -24.11 -1.73 8.77
N LYS A 50 -22.84 -1.40 8.51
CA LYS A 50 -22.30 -1.29 7.15
C LYS A 50 -21.80 -2.64 6.62
N ASP A 51 -21.91 -2.83 5.30
CA ASP A 51 -21.31 -3.99 4.62
C ASP A 51 -19.79 -4.04 4.83
N PHE A 52 -19.14 -2.88 4.88
CA PHE A 52 -17.73 -2.76 5.19
C PHE A 52 -17.34 -3.42 6.52
N PHE A 53 -18.16 -3.23 7.57
CA PHE A 53 -17.96 -3.90 8.85
C PHE A 53 -18.04 -5.43 8.70
N ARG A 54 -19.09 -5.94 8.01
CA ARG A 54 -19.27 -7.39 7.78
C ARG A 54 -18.11 -8.00 7.00
N GLN A 55 -17.63 -7.30 5.96
CA GLN A 55 -16.48 -7.75 5.17
C GLN A 55 -15.19 -7.86 5.99
N LEU A 56 -14.93 -6.87 6.87
CA LEU A 56 -13.77 -6.91 7.77
C LEU A 56 -13.87 -8.05 8.80
N GLU A 57 -15.02 -8.26 9.40
CA GLU A 57 -15.24 -9.36 10.36
C GLU A 57 -15.11 -10.73 9.68
N ALA A 58 -15.53 -10.86 8.41
CA ALA A 58 -15.51 -12.14 7.70
C ALA A 58 -14.10 -12.64 7.39
N ASN A 59 -13.17 -11.78 6.94
CA ASN A 59 -11.84 -12.21 6.54
C ASN A 59 -10.71 -11.22 6.86
N GLY A 60 -11.05 -9.99 7.21
CA GLY A 60 -10.09 -8.93 7.55
C GLY A 60 -9.18 -8.45 6.41
N GLN A 61 -9.26 -9.02 5.22
CA GLN A 61 -8.40 -8.61 4.10
C GLN A 61 -8.68 -7.18 3.67
N ALA A 62 -7.64 -6.39 3.58
CA ALA A 62 -7.74 -4.97 3.27
C ALA A 62 -6.59 -4.50 2.35
N ALA A 63 -6.93 -3.61 1.42
CA ALA A 63 -5.95 -2.87 0.66
C ALA A 63 -6.30 -1.39 0.71
N VAL A 64 -5.30 -0.56 1.03
CA VAL A 64 -5.44 0.88 1.21
C VAL A 64 -4.51 1.58 0.24
N THR A 65 -4.98 2.64 -0.42
CA THR A 65 -4.11 3.48 -1.25
C THR A 65 -4.53 4.94 -1.20
N GLY A 66 -3.54 5.81 -1.23
CA GLY A 66 -3.70 7.24 -1.38
C GLY A 66 -2.52 7.84 -2.13
N MET A 67 -2.73 8.99 -2.76
CA MET A 67 -1.70 9.79 -3.42
C MET A 67 -1.84 11.24 -2.99
N ASN A 68 -0.74 11.84 -2.56
CA ASN A 68 -0.74 13.25 -2.17
C ASN A 68 -0.49 14.18 -3.40
N GLU A 69 -0.55 15.48 -3.17
CA GLU A 69 -0.33 16.51 -4.20
C GLU A 69 1.09 16.50 -4.81
N LYS A 70 2.05 15.85 -4.14
CA LYS A 70 3.42 15.69 -4.61
C LYS A 70 3.61 14.44 -5.46
N TYR A 71 2.52 13.76 -5.85
CA TYR A 71 2.52 12.49 -6.57
C TYR A 71 3.20 11.33 -5.83
N GLN A 72 3.27 11.41 -4.51
CA GLN A 72 3.70 10.31 -3.67
C GLN A 72 2.51 9.42 -3.37
N MET A 73 2.57 8.18 -3.81
CA MET A 73 1.54 7.17 -3.62
C MET A 73 2.02 6.11 -2.63
N VAL A 74 1.14 5.75 -1.71
CA VAL A 74 1.33 4.62 -0.80
C VAL A 74 0.24 3.59 -1.05
N ARG A 75 0.62 2.33 -1.12
CA ARG A 75 -0.28 1.18 -1.12
C ARG A 75 0.06 0.30 0.08
N LEU A 76 -0.91 0.00 0.89
CA LEU A 76 -0.80 -0.96 1.99
C LEU A 76 -1.74 -2.13 1.70
N THR A 77 -1.24 -3.35 1.76
CA THR A 77 -2.05 -4.58 1.70
C THR A 77 -1.79 -5.39 2.96
N GLY A 78 -2.82 -5.70 3.71
CA GLY A 78 -2.68 -6.41 4.97
C GLY A 78 -4.02 -6.94 5.49
N ARG A 79 -4.07 -7.24 6.78
CA ARG A 79 -5.30 -7.64 7.46
C ARG A 79 -5.67 -6.63 8.53
N ALA A 80 -6.92 -6.20 8.48
CA ALA A 80 -7.53 -5.42 9.53
C ALA A 80 -8.13 -6.33 10.60
N HIS A 81 -8.00 -5.95 11.85
CA HIS A 81 -8.67 -6.61 12.96
C HIS A 81 -9.35 -5.57 13.85
N ARG A 82 -10.47 -5.98 14.45
CA ARG A 82 -11.20 -5.16 15.39
C ARG A 82 -10.44 -5.08 16.72
N LEU A 83 -10.41 -3.89 17.30
CA LEU A 83 -9.78 -3.66 18.61
C LEU A 83 -10.76 -3.99 19.75
N SER A 84 -10.24 -4.53 20.83
CA SER A 84 -10.90 -4.56 22.13
C SER A 84 -11.05 -3.12 22.68
N GLU A 85 -11.70 -2.91 23.80
CA GLU A 85 -11.84 -1.57 24.43
C GLU A 85 -12.49 -0.54 23.49
N GLN A 86 -13.57 -0.93 22.82
CA GLN A 86 -14.28 -0.15 21.79
C GLN A 86 -14.51 1.31 22.19
N LYS A 87 -15.04 1.59 23.39
CA LYS A 87 -15.34 2.97 23.83
C LYS A 87 -14.08 3.80 23.94
N GLN A 88 -13.02 3.27 24.57
CA GLN A 88 -11.76 3.95 24.76
C GLN A 88 -11.13 4.36 23.41
N TRP A 89 -11.12 3.44 22.45
CA TRP A 89 -10.59 3.71 21.11
C TRP A 89 -11.45 4.71 20.33
N ILE A 90 -12.77 4.61 20.40
CA ILE A 90 -13.67 5.57 19.75
C ILE A 90 -13.50 6.97 20.36
N ASP A 91 -13.43 7.10 21.66
CA ASP A 91 -13.19 8.40 22.31
C ASP A 91 -11.84 9.00 21.90
N ARG A 92 -10.79 8.18 21.83
CA ARG A 92 -9.48 8.62 21.34
C ARG A 92 -9.52 9.04 19.86
N ILE A 93 -10.14 8.25 18.99
CA ILE A 93 -10.31 8.59 17.56
C ILE A 93 -11.03 9.93 17.41
N PHE A 94 -12.06 10.19 18.21
CA PHE A 94 -12.83 11.43 18.17
C PHE A 94 -12.05 12.63 18.74
N ALA A 95 -11.20 12.41 19.73
CA ALA A 95 -10.30 13.46 20.24
C ALA A 95 -9.29 13.90 19.16
N GLU A 96 -8.72 12.94 18.41
CA GLU A 96 -7.79 13.19 17.31
C GLU A 96 -8.47 13.71 16.01
N ASN A 97 -9.80 13.52 15.88
CA ASN A 97 -10.59 13.89 14.70
C ASN A 97 -11.89 14.61 15.12
N PRO A 98 -11.82 15.85 15.63
CA PRO A 98 -12.98 16.54 16.20
C PRO A 98 -14.16 16.74 15.23
N SER A 99 -13.90 16.79 13.91
CA SER A 99 -14.94 16.90 12.88
C SER A 99 -15.93 15.73 12.89
N MET A 100 -15.51 14.56 13.42
CA MET A 100 -16.38 13.39 13.56
C MET A 100 -17.57 13.63 14.49
N ASN A 101 -17.48 14.58 15.43
CA ASN A 101 -18.56 14.93 16.33
C ASN A 101 -19.78 15.52 15.61
N ALA A 102 -19.58 16.12 14.42
CA ALA A 102 -20.69 16.60 13.59
C ALA A 102 -21.44 15.44 12.89
N VAL A 103 -20.73 14.31 12.64
CA VAL A 103 -21.32 13.13 11.96
C VAL A 103 -21.99 12.19 12.96
N TYR A 104 -21.34 11.98 14.12
CA TYR A 104 -21.82 11.11 15.20
C TYR A 104 -21.80 11.85 16.54
N PRO A 105 -22.79 12.72 16.81
CA PRO A 105 -22.81 13.52 18.04
C PRO A 105 -23.12 12.67 19.27
N GLY A 106 -22.51 13.03 20.39
CA GLY A 106 -22.74 12.40 21.71
C GLY A 106 -22.49 10.88 21.64
N ASP A 107 -23.35 10.11 22.29
CA ASP A 107 -23.23 8.66 22.41
C ASP A 107 -23.51 7.90 21.10
N SER A 108 -24.04 8.58 20.07
CA SER A 108 -24.24 7.94 18.74
C SER A 108 -22.92 7.45 18.14
N ARG A 109 -21.76 8.00 18.55
CA ARG A 109 -20.43 7.53 18.15
C ARG A 109 -20.16 6.07 18.49
N TYR A 110 -20.81 5.51 19.50
CA TYR A 110 -20.58 4.12 19.92
C TYR A 110 -21.26 3.07 19.07
N ILE A 111 -21.89 3.47 17.95
CA ILE A 111 -22.24 2.56 16.84
C ILE A 111 -21.00 2.15 16.02
N LEU A 112 -19.90 2.93 16.14
CA LEU A 112 -18.65 2.69 15.44
C LEU A 112 -17.81 1.63 16.15
N GLU A 113 -17.14 0.81 15.36
CA GLU A 113 -16.14 -0.16 15.81
C GLU A 113 -14.77 0.27 15.32
N PRO A 114 -13.75 0.28 16.18
CA PRO A 114 -12.39 0.61 15.83
C PRO A 114 -11.67 -0.61 15.25
N PHE A 115 -10.90 -0.38 14.18
CA PHE A 115 -10.06 -1.36 13.52
C PHE A 115 -8.62 -0.89 13.41
N CYS A 116 -7.72 -1.86 13.32
CA CYS A 116 -6.30 -1.63 13.13
C CYS A 116 -5.76 -2.51 12.00
N ILE A 117 -4.83 -1.97 11.20
CA ILE A 117 -3.92 -2.74 10.33
C ILE A 117 -2.52 -2.56 10.90
N ASP A 118 -1.93 -3.64 11.40
CA ASP A 118 -0.60 -3.69 12.02
C ASP A 118 0.35 -4.69 11.37
N ASN A 119 -0.08 -5.35 10.31
CA ASN A 119 0.69 -6.31 9.51
C ASN A 119 0.46 -6.07 8.02
N GLY A 120 1.38 -6.53 7.18
CA GLY A 120 1.22 -6.45 5.73
C GLY A 120 2.38 -5.80 4.99
N GLN A 121 2.15 -5.58 3.70
CA GLN A 121 3.14 -5.06 2.75
C GLN A 121 2.81 -3.64 2.33
N ILE A 122 3.83 -2.80 2.28
CA ILE A 122 3.73 -1.41 1.81
C ILE A 122 4.56 -1.24 0.54
N GLU A 123 3.96 -0.63 -0.47
CA GLU A 123 4.64 -0.11 -1.65
C GLU A 123 4.54 1.41 -1.64
N PHE A 124 5.69 2.07 -1.62
CA PHE A 124 5.82 3.51 -1.83
C PHE A 124 6.22 3.76 -3.28
N PHE A 125 5.59 4.74 -3.94
CA PHE A 125 5.89 5.12 -5.31
C PHE A 125 5.80 6.63 -5.47
N ASP A 126 6.91 7.27 -5.84
CA ASP A 126 7.03 8.72 -6.02
C ASP A 126 7.25 9.04 -7.50
N LEU A 127 6.24 9.65 -8.12
CA LEU A 127 6.29 10.16 -9.48
C LEU A 127 6.70 11.65 -9.54
N GLY A 128 6.80 12.30 -8.39
CA GLY A 128 7.18 13.71 -8.29
C GLY A 128 8.69 13.95 -8.33
N THR A 129 9.49 12.87 -8.36
CA THR A 129 10.97 12.94 -8.42
C THR A 129 11.49 12.47 -9.78
N GLU A 130 12.68 12.98 -10.17
CA GLU A 130 13.40 12.52 -11.36
C GLU A 130 14.83 12.10 -10.97
N PRO A 131 15.16 10.82 -11.10
CA PRO A 131 14.30 9.72 -11.54
C PRO A 131 13.19 9.41 -10.52
N ILE A 132 12.12 8.74 -10.99
CA ILE A 132 11.05 8.23 -10.10
C ILE A 132 11.64 7.38 -8.98
N CYS A 133 10.95 7.32 -7.83
CA CYS A 133 11.39 6.50 -6.72
C CYS A 133 10.33 5.47 -6.31
N ARG A 134 10.77 4.23 -6.06
CA ARG A 134 9.96 3.14 -5.56
C ARG A 134 10.66 2.45 -4.40
N ALA A 135 9.91 2.13 -3.36
CA ALA A 135 10.41 1.38 -2.22
C ALA A 135 9.34 0.42 -1.69
N TYR A 136 9.79 -0.61 -1.00
CA TYR A 136 8.93 -1.61 -0.36
C TYR A 136 9.29 -1.73 1.11
N PHE A 137 8.25 -1.85 1.92
CA PHE A 137 8.36 -2.04 3.36
C PHE A 137 7.34 -3.09 3.80
N SER A 138 7.52 -3.61 5.01
CA SER A 138 6.54 -4.46 5.67
C SER A 138 6.23 -3.93 7.06
N LEU A 139 5.07 -4.33 7.59
CA LEU A 139 4.69 -4.15 8.97
C LEU A 139 4.94 -5.47 9.73
N ALA A 140 5.09 -5.38 11.07
CA ALA A 140 5.23 -6.54 11.98
C ALA A 140 6.38 -7.50 11.61
N ASP A 141 7.53 -6.96 11.16
CA ASP A 141 8.73 -7.75 10.80
C ASP A 141 8.49 -8.86 9.76
N GLU A 142 7.43 -8.73 8.96
CA GLU A 142 7.21 -9.64 7.84
C GLU A 142 8.31 -9.46 6.77
N PRO A 143 8.69 -10.53 6.06
CA PRO A 143 9.61 -10.41 4.93
C PRO A 143 9.06 -9.46 3.86
N VAL A 144 9.87 -8.50 3.43
CA VAL A 144 9.49 -7.57 2.37
C VAL A 144 9.36 -8.30 1.05
N ARG A 145 8.23 -8.14 0.37
CA ARG A 145 7.97 -8.72 -0.95
C ARG A 145 8.24 -7.70 -2.04
N GLU A 146 9.45 -7.73 -2.58
CA GLU A 146 9.80 -6.90 -3.72
C GLU A 146 9.19 -7.44 -5.02
N LYS A 147 8.59 -6.54 -5.80
CA LYS A 147 8.05 -6.82 -7.14
C LYS A 147 9.05 -6.39 -8.22
N GLY A 148 8.72 -6.63 -9.48
CA GLY A 148 9.48 -6.16 -10.64
C GLY A 148 10.10 -7.28 -11.45
N PHE A 149 11.24 -7.00 -12.08
CA PHE A 149 11.92 -7.90 -12.99
C PHE A 149 13.38 -8.07 -12.60
N VAL A 150 13.94 -9.23 -12.93
CA VAL A 150 15.36 -9.55 -12.74
C VAL A 150 15.94 -10.02 -14.07
N ILE A 151 17.18 -9.64 -14.36
CA ILE A 151 17.92 -10.13 -15.52
C ILE A 151 18.79 -11.29 -15.05
N THR A 152 18.60 -12.46 -15.66
CA THR A 152 19.28 -13.69 -15.31
C THR A 152 20.62 -13.86 -16.04
N ASP A 153 21.39 -14.90 -15.68
CA ASP A 153 22.65 -15.25 -16.33
C ASP A 153 22.50 -15.67 -17.81
N ALA A 154 21.28 -15.91 -18.29
CA ALA A 154 20.99 -16.11 -19.71
C ALA A 154 21.17 -14.83 -20.55
N CYS A 155 21.52 -13.70 -19.93
CA CYS A 155 21.74 -12.42 -20.59
C CYS A 155 22.95 -12.48 -21.54
N ILE A 156 22.72 -12.21 -22.83
CA ILE A 156 23.77 -12.19 -23.86
C ILE A 156 24.43 -10.81 -24.05
N GLY A 157 24.17 -9.84 -23.19
CA GLY A 157 24.81 -8.52 -23.21
C GLY A 157 24.43 -7.61 -24.37
N CYS A 158 23.32 -7.85 -25.09
CA CYS A 158 22.96 -7.12 -26.32
C CYS A 158 22.47 -5.67 -26.09
N GLY A 159 22.14 -5.27 -24.85
CA GLY A 159 21.75 -3.93 -24.45
C GLY A 159 20.38 -3.44 -24.95
N ARG A 160 19.56 -4.28 -25.58
CA ARG A 160 18.20 -3.89 -26.04
C ARG A 160 17.33 -3.35 -24.92
N CYS A 161 17.29 -4.07 -23.80
CA CYS A 161 16.50 -3.70 -22.62
C CYS A 161 16.85 -2.31 -22.08
N SER A 162 18.15 -1.98 -22.01
CA SER A 162 18.63 -0.68 -21.53
C SER A 162 18.21 0.46 -22.48
N ARG A 163 18.37 0.27 -23.81
CA ARG A 163 17.99 1.31 -24.80
C ARG A 163 16.49 1.55 -24.86
N GLN A 164 15.67 0.56 -24.57
CA GLN A 164 14.20 0.66 -24.64
C GLN A 164 13.57 1.05 -23.30
N CYS A 165 14.35 1.10 -22.21
CA CYS A 165 13.81 1.41 -20.89
C CYS A 165 13.37 2.87 -20.79
N PRO A 166 12.08 3.18 -20.56
CA PRO A 166 11.59 4.56 -20.49
C PRO A 166 12.19 5.35 -19.32
N GLN A 167 12.61 4.66 -18.24
CA GLN A 167 13.25 5.27 -17.08
C GLN A 167 14.78 5.17 -17.10
N GLN A 168 15.35 4.58 -18.16
CA GLN A 168 16.80 4.36 -18.28
C GLN A 168 17.43 3.76 -17.00
N CYS A 169 16.65 2.92 -16.31
CA CYS A 169 17.03 2.34 -15.02
C CYS A 169 17.77 1.00 -15.14
N ILE A 170 18.20 0.61 -16.35
CA ILE A 170 18.93 -0.64 -16.59
C ILE A 170 20.40 -0.32 -16.89
N ALA A 171 21.25 -0.66 -15.93
CA ALA A 171 22.68 -0.46 -16.04
C ALA A 171 23.37 -1.58 -16.83
N GLN A 172 24.41 -1.21 -17.57
CA GLN A 172 25.28 -2.18 -18.27
C GLN A 172 26.06 -3.04 -17.25
N GLY A 173 26.18 -4.32 -17.56
CA GLY A 173 26.88 -5.33 -16.77
C GLY A 173 26.86 -6.69 -17.47
N ALA A 174 27.37 -7.70 -16.81
CA ALA A 174 27.31 -9.08 -17.29
C ALA A 174 26.85 -10.00 -16.11
N PRO A 175 25.52 -10.18 -15.98
CA PRO A 175 24.39 -9.65 -16.74
C PRO A 175 24.12 -8.14 -16.54
N TYR A 176 23.29 -7.53 -17.41
CA TYR A 176 22.73 -6.21 -17.16
C TYR A 176 21.94 -6.19 -15.84
N CYS A 177 21.80 -5.01 -15.18
CA CYS A 177 21.16 -4.89 -13.88
C CYS A 177 20.06 -3.82 -13.88
N ILE A 178 18.87 -4.17 -13.36
CA ILE A 178 17.75 -3.23 -13.19
C ILE A 178 17.87 -2.54 -11.83
N ARG A 179 17.97 -1.19 -11.84
CA ARG A 179 17.84 -0.38 -10.62
C ARG A 179 16.37 -0.36 -10.20
N GLN A 180 16.00 -1.24 -9.26
CA GLN A 180 14.61 -1.48 -8.87
C GLN A 180 13.93 -0.22 -8.32
N ALA A 181 14.66 0.61 -7.59
CA ALA A 181 14.15 1.85 -7.03
C ALA A 181 13.66 2.86 -8.09
N ASN A 182 14.09 2.73 -9.34
CA ASN A 182 13.71 3.62 -10.43
C ASN A 182 12.89 2.89 -11.52
N CYS A 183 12.43 1.67 -11.25
CA CYS A 183 11.74 0.84 -12.23
C CYS A 183 10.22 1.03 -12.19
N LEU A 184 9.58 1.27 -13.34
CA LEU A 184 8.11 1.32 -13.48
C LEU A 184 7.43 -0.05 -13.36
N HIS A 185 8.20 -1.14 -13.47
CA HIS A 185 7.68 -2.51 -13.60
C HIS A 185 6.78 -2.70 -14.84
N CYS A 186 7.03 -1.96 -15.92
CA CYS A 186 6.19 -1.98 -17.13
C CYS A 186 6.36 -3.26 -17.98
N GLY A 187 7.45 -4.02 -17.79
CA GLY A 187 7.70 -5.27 -18.52
C GLY A 187 8.34 -5.13 -19.91
N LEU A 188 8.46 -3.91 -20.46
CA LEU A 188 9.00 -3.69 -21.80
C LEU A 188 10.38 -4.34 -22.01
N CYS A 189 11.23 -4.31 -21.00
CA CYS A 189 12.55 -4.93 -21.05
C CYS A 189 12.47 -6.46 -21.26
N ALA A 190 11.48 -7.13 -20.70
CA ALA A 190 11.25 -8.57 -20.90
C ALA A 190 10.76 -8.87 -22.31
N GLU A 191 9.81 -8.09 -22.83
CA GLU A 191 9.26 -8.25 -24.18
C GLU A 191 10.32 -8.09 -25.28
N VAL A 192 11.25 -7.16 -25.12
CA VAL A 192 12.29 -6.88 -26.13
C VAL A 192 13.54 -7.76 -25.98
N CYS A 193 13.60 -8.65 -25.00
CA CYS A 193 14.75 -9.48 -24.72
C CYS A 193 14.83 -10.69 -25.69
N PRO A 194 15.80 -10.74 -26.64
CA PRO A 194 15.88 -11.84 -27.61
C PRO A 194 16.32 -13.17 -26.97
N ALA A 195 16.92 -13.12 -25.78
CA ALA A 195 17.38 -14.30 -25.04
C ALA A 195 16.38 -14.77 -23.97
N ASN A 196 15.20 -14.12 -23.84
CA ASN A 196 14.24 -14.37 -22.76
C ASN A 196 14.88 -14.36 -21.34
N ALA A 197 15.93 -13.56 -21.16
CA ALA A 197 16.73 -13.52 -19.96
C ALA A 197 16.13 -12.64 -18.84
N ILE A 198 14.92 -12.09 -19.01
CA ILE A 198 14.31 -11.18 -18.05
C ILE A 198 13.01 -11.79 -17.53
N GLN A 199 12.99 -12.05 -16.24
CA GLN A 199 11.89 -12.74 -15.56
C GLN A 199 11.24 -11.82 -14.49
N ARG A 200 9.96 -12.07 -14.21
CA ARG A 200 9.28 -11.41 -13.10
C ARG A 200 9.79 -11.98 -11.76
N ARG A 201 9.99 -11.11 -10.76
CA ARG A 201 10.37 -11.55 -9.40
C ARG A 201 9.20 -12.27 -8.75
N GLY A 202 9.48 -13.39 -8.08
CA GLY A 202 8.50 -14.17 -7.31
C GLY A 202 7.65 -15.13 -8.13
N GLU A 203 8.02 -15.36 -9.40
CA GLU A 203 7.50 -16.43 -10.26
C GLU A 203 8.51 -17.56 -10.39
#